data_8fa4d46551765fb357c6c235b5f8725d
#
_entry.id   8fa4d46551765fb357c6c235b5f8725d
#
_cell.length_a   1.000
_cell.length_b   1.000
_cell.length_c   1.000
_cell.angle_alpha   90.00
_cell.angle_beta   90.00
_cell.angle_gamma   90.00
#
_symmetry.space_group_name_H-M   'P 1'
#
loop_
_entity.id
_entity.type
_entity.pdbx_description
1 polymer ?
#
loop_
_entity_poly.entity_id
_entity_poly.type
_entity_poly.pdbx_seq_one_letter_code
_entity_poly.pdbx_strand_id
1 'polypeptide(L)'
;MPHGLLHLEAGIQSLRQEVLDRSLRKGSLEQSLDGLRYLCSLPNLVTHADLIAGLPLYTLEQIYEDIYTLASYHAGEIQLESLKLLPGTVMRRDAAELGICYSPLPPYEVLETESVTNAELQEARRLSRMLDAYYNTSAWQQITRMLILGEQDFMHRFLEYLTDHNYIDQPMSLERRGELLYLFCQEHYPSYVTEVALAWIEAGMSLKKRPAEGVRTKHVQPSGEWTVIYGEYNERMRLCFLPVDDGGHWFGYDTTTQCIGPVFRAESKGSR
;
A
#
# COMPACT_ATOMS: atom_id res chain seq x y z
N MET A 1 23.65 -7.66 5.98
CA MET A 1 23.25 -7.49 4.57
C MET A 1 22.50 -6.18 4.45
N PRO A 2 22.60 -5.44 3.34
CA PRO A 2 21.78 -4.22 3.13
C PRO A 2 20.30 -4.54 3.22
N HIS A 3 19.50 -3.56 3.65
CA HIS A 3 18.05 -3.66 3.67
C HIS A 3 17.50 -3.89 2.24
N GLY A 4 16.50 -4.77 2.08
CA GLY A 4 15.84 -5.00 0.81
C GLY A 4 16.66 -5.77 -0.26
N LEU A 5 17.75 -6.45 0.13
CA LEU A 5 18.57 -7.22 -0.81
C LEU A 5 17.88 -8.52 -1.29
N LEU A 6 17.05 -9.10 -0.43
CA LEU A 6 16.35 -10.35 -0.73
C LEU A 6 14.86 -10.12 -0.76
N HIS A 7 14.20 -10.54 -1.84
CA HIS A 7 12.76 -10.59 -1.99
C HIS A 7 12.33 -12.06 -1.90
N LEU A 8 11.36 -12.33 -1.03
CA LEU A 8 10.79 -13.67 -0.83
C LEU A 8 9.29 -13.63 -1.10
N GLU A 9 8.85 -14.42 -2.05
CA GLU A 9 7.43 -14.65 -2.31
C GLU A 9 6.89 -15.71 -1.32
N ALA A 10 5.82 -15.36 -0.65
CA ALA A 10 5.07 -16.21 0.25
C ALA A 10 3.66 -16.39 -0.31
N GLY A 11 3.46 -17.41 -1.11
CA GLY A 11 2.16 -17.75 -1.70
C GLY A 11 1.20 -18.27 -0.63
N ILE A 12 0.65 -17.39 0.19
CA ILE A 12 -0.35 -17.72 1.23
C ILE A 12 -1.69 -18.05 0.58
N GLN A 13 -2.08 -17.31 -0.44
CA GLN A 13 -3.26 -17.42 -1.31
C GLN A 13 -4.60 -17.07 -0.64
N SER A 14 -4.78 -17.33 0.64
CA SER A 14 -5.88 -16.90 1.50
C SER A 14 -5.49 -17.12 2.97
N LEU A 15 -6.03 -16.32 3.86
CA LEU A 15 -5.88 -16.47 5.31
C LEU A 15 -7.08 -17.26 5.91
N ARG A 16 -7.72 -18.13 5.11
CA ARG A 16 -8.86 -18.96 5.49
C ARG A 16 -8.53 -20.43 5.27
N GLN A 17 -8.42 -21.23 6.36
CA GLN A 17 -8.07 -22.65 6.23
C GLN A 17 -9.05 -23.41 5.34
N GLU A 18 -10.35 -23.13 5.44
CA GLU A 18 -11.40 -23.75 4.63
C GLU A 18 -11.22 -23.48 3.13
N VAL A 19 -10.81 -22.26 2.74
CA VAL A 19 -10.51 -21.89 1.34
C VAL A 19 -9.31 -22.68 0.85
N LEU A 20 -8.25 -22.79 1.66
CA LEU A 20 -7.04 -23.54 1.32
C LEU A 20 -7.34 -25.03 1.17
N ASP A 21 -8.09 -25.62 2.09
CA ASP A 21 -8.47 -27.03 2.07
C ASP A 21 -9.35 -27.35 0.83
N ARG A 22 -10.32 -26.49 0.52
CA ARG A 22 -11.18 -26.64 -0.67
C ARG A 22 -10.39 -26.49 -1.97
N SER A 23 -9.32 -25.71 -1.93
CA SER A 23 -8.37 -25.54 -3.06
C SER A 23 -7.28 -26.62 -3.10
N LEU A 24 -7.42 -27.69 -2.31
CA LEU A 24 -6.47 -28.80 -2.19
C LEU A 24 -5.06 -28.38 -1.75
N ARG A 25 -4.94 -27.24 -1.09
CA ARG A 25 -3.69 -26.75 -0.55
C ARG A 25 -3.52 -27.28 0.87
N LYS A 26 -2.70 -28.33 0.97
CA LYS A 26 -2.44 -28.99 2.25
C LYS A 26 -1.43 -28.20 3.08
N GLY A 27 -1.69 -28.06 4.37
CA GLY A 27 -0.80 -27.41 5.33
C GLY A 27 -1.59 -26.71 6.45
N SER A 28 -0.87 -26.29 7.48
CA SER A 28 -1.45 -25.49 8.56
C SER A 28 -1.31 -24.00 8.21
N LEU A 29 -2.43 -23.30 8.13
CA LEU A 29 -2.47 -21.87 7.97
C LEU A 29 -1.73 -21.17 9.10
N GLU A 30 -1.92 -21.60 10.35
CA GLU A 30 -1.26 -21.05 11.52
C GLU A 30 0.27 -21.07 11.38
N GLN A 31 0.85 -22.21 11.00
CA GLN A 31 2.30 -22.33 10.77
C GLN A 31 2.77 -21.43 9.63
N SER A 32 1.98 -21.31 8.57
CA SER A 32 2.30 -20.43 7.43
C SER A 32 2.30 -18.96 7.84
N LEU A 33 1.34 -18.53 8.66
CA LEU A 33 1.26 -17.16 9.17
C LEU A 33 2.35 -16.85 10.18
N ASP A 34 2.72 -17.80 11.05
CA ASP A 34 3.85 -17.62 11.96
C ASP A 34 5.17 -17.50 11.20
N GLY A 35 5.34 -18.31 10.15
CA GLY A 35 6.49 -18.19 9.24
C GLY A 35 6.53 -16.83 8.53
N LEU A 36 5.38 -16.36 8.01
CA LEU A 36 5.29 -15.06 7.36
C LEU A 36 5.59 -13.91 8.35
N ARG A 37 5.01 -13.90 9.55
CA ARG A 37 5.32 -12.91 10.58
C ARG A 37 6.80 -12.86 10.91
N TYR A 38 7.42 -14.04 11.04
CA TYR A 38 8.86 -14.13 11.27
C TYR A 38 9.65 -13.50 10.10
N LEU A 39 9.32 -13.86 8.86
CA LEU A 39 9.99 -13.28 7.68
C LEU A 39 9.81 -11.76 7.59
N CYS A 40 8.60 -11.24 7.85
CA CYS A 40 8.32 -9.81 7.87
C CYS A 40 9.10 -9.06 8.98
N SER A 41 9.51 -9.74 10.05
CA SER A 41 10.31 -9.15 11.12
C SER A 41 11.80 -9.01 10.78
N LEU A 42 12.26 -9.62 9.69
CA LEU A 42 13.68 -9.62 9.32
C LEU A 42 14.03 -8.36 8.50
N PRO A 43 14.94 -7.51 8.97
CA PRO A 43 15.21 -6.20 8.36
C PRO A 43 15.85 -6.28 6.96
N ASN A 44 16.36 -7.45 6.59
CA ASN A 44 17.07 -7.66 5.32
C ASN A 44 16.20 -8.24 4.21
N LEU A 45 14.95 -8.59 4.53
CA LEU A 45 14.01 -9.20 3.62
C LEU A 45 12.89 -8.24 3.26
N VAL A 46 12.46 -8.30 1.99
CA VAL A 46 11.17 -7.82 1.55
C VAL A 46 10.31 -9.05 1.27
N THR A 47 9.23 -9.20 2.02
CA THR A 47 8.29 -10.32 1.86
C THR A 47 7.16 -9.89 0.93
N HIS A 48 6.87 -10.72 -0.07
CA HIS A 48 5.70 -10.58 -0.92
C HIS A 48 4.67 -11.62 -0.48
N ALA A 49 3.51 -11.18 -0.04
CA ALA A 49 2.41 -12.04 0.38
C ALA A 49 1.35 -12.08 -0.73
N ASP A 50 1.13 -13.27 -1.29
CA ASP A 50 0.23 -13.44 -2.43
C ASP A 50 -1.13 -13.97 -1.99
N LEU A 51 -2.18 -13.28 -2.39
CA LEU A 51 -3.58 -13.71 -2.30
C LEU A 51 -4.13 -14.00 -3.69
N ILE A 52 -5.14 -14.89 -3.78
CA ILE A 52 -5.76 -15.25 -5.04
C ILE A 52 -7.28 -15.06 -4.96
N ALA A 53 -7.79 -14.06 -5.68
CA ALA A 53 -9.23 -13.85 -5.83
C ALA A 53 -9.85 -14.91 -6.78
N GLY A 54 -11.03 -15.40 -6.41
CA GLY A 54 -11.75 -16.42 -7.17
C GLY A 54 -11.49 -17.87 -6.74
N LEU A 55 -10.81 -18.08 -5.61
CA LEU A 55 -10.76 -19.39 -4.97
C LEU A 55 -12.15 -19.78 -4.46
N PRO A 56 -12.52 -21.10 -4.46
CA PRO A 56 -13.76 -21.56 -3.88
C PRO A 56 -13.89 -21.17 -2.42
N LEU A 57 -15.08 -20.76 -1.98
CA LEU A 57 -15.43 -20.29 -0.63
C LEU A 57 -14.79 -18.93 -0.22
N TYR A 58 -14.04 -18.29 -1.12
CA TYR A 58 -13.34 -17.04 -0.80
C TYR A 58 -14.16 -15.86 -1.29
N THR A 59 -14.70 -15.07 -0.37
CA THR A 59 -15.52 -13.88 -0.67
C THR A 59 -14.64 -12.62 -0.82
N LEU A 60 -15.19 -11.59 -1.46
CA LEU A 60 -14.51 -10.31 -1.60
C LEU A 60 -14.23 -9.67 -0.22
N GLU A 61 -15.17 -9.73 0.71
CA GLU A 61 -14.98 -9.19 2.07
C GLU A 61 -13.84 -9.88 2.82
N GLN A 62 -13.73 -11.20 2.70
CA GLN A 62 -12.60 -11.94 3.27
C GLN A 62 -11.26 -11.53 2.65
N ILE A 63 -11.22 -11.15 1.36
CA ILE A 63 -10.03 -10.62 0.72
C ILE A 63 -9.59 -9.29 1.37
N TYR A 64 -10.53 -8.38 1.63
CA TYR A 64 -10.24 -7.13 2.34
C TYR A 64 -9.71 -7.38 3.75
N GLU A 65 -10.31 -8.27 4.52
CA GLU A 65 -9.85 -8.67 5.86
C GLU A 65 -8.45 -9.29 5.84
N ASP A 66 -8.17 -10.12 4.83
CA ASP A 66 -6.87 -10.76 4.66
C ASP A 66 -5.78 -9.73 4.31
N ILE A 67 -6.09 -8.74 3.45
CA ILE A 67 -5.18 -7.61 3.14
C ILE A 67 -4.90 -6.79 4.41
N TYR A 68 -5.92 -6.47 5.21
CA TYR A 68 -5.74 -5.79 6.50
C TYR A 68 -4.78 -6.56 7.40
N THR A 69 -4.97 -7.87 7.51
CA THR A 69 -4.13 -8.74 8.33
C THR A 69 -2.68 -8.76 7.84
N LEU A 70 -2.45 -8.88 6.52
CA LEU A 70 -1.11 -8.85 5.93
C LEU A 70 -0.43 -7.49 6.13
N ALA A 71 -1.18 -6.39 6.01
CA ALA A 71 -0.69 -5.05 6.30
C ALA A 71 -0.26 -4.91 7.78
N SER A 72 -0.99 -5.54 8.70
CA SER A 72 -0.65 -5.56 10.14
C SER A 72 0.64 -6.34 10.44
N TYR A 73 0.99 -7.32 9.60
CA TYR A 73 2.26 -8.05 9.69
C TYR A 73 3.43 -7.31 9.05
N HIS A 74 3.19 -6.13 8.48
CA HIS A 74 4.17 -5.34 7.76
C HIS A 74 4.74 -6.08 6.53
N ALA A 75 3.91 -6.85 5.81
CA ALA A 75 4.30 -7.43 4.54
C ALA A 75 4.89 -6.35 3.62
N GLY A 76 6.01 -6.65 2.99
CA GLY A 76 6.72 -5.71 2.12
C GLY A 76 5.92 -5.39 0.86
N GLU A 77 5.26 -6.40 0.30
CA GLU A 77 4.27 -6.27 -0.80
C GLU A 77 3.09 -7.19 -0.52
N ILE A 78 1.90 -6.79 -0.97
CA ILE A 78 0.69 -7.61 -0.98
C ILE A 78 0.23 -7.71 -2.42
N GLN A 79 0.31 -8.90 -2.99
CA GLN A 79 -0.12 -9.19 -4.35
C GLN A 79 -1.49 -9.88 -4.32
N LEU A 80 -2.44 -9.35 -5.08
CA LEU A 80 -3.77 -9.94 -5.24
C LEU A 80 -3.96 -10.34 -6.69
N GLU A 81 -3.83 -11.64 -6.96
CA GLU A 81 -3.95 -12.20 -8.31
C GLU A 81 -5.32 -12.79 -8.57
N SER A 82 -5.75 -12.79 -9.84
CA SER A 82 -6.95 -13.50 -10.26
C SER A 82 -6.65 -14.99 -10.50
N LEU A 83 -7.51 -15.87 -10.00
CA LEU A 83 -7.38 -17.33 -10.24
C LEU A 83 -7.47 -17.64 -11.73
N LYS A 84 -6.53 -18.46 -12.23
CA LYS A 84 -6.45 -18.96 -13.59
C LYS A 84 -6.52 -20.49 -13.57
N LEU A 85 -7.51 -21.08 -14.23
CA LEU A 85 -7.69 -22.53 -14.29
C LEU A 85 -6.87 -23.12 -15.43
N LEU A 86 -5.59 -23.37 -15.16
CA LEU A 86 -4.65 -23.88 -16.15
C LEU A 86 -5.00 -25.32 -16.59
N PRO A 87 -4.79 -25.68 -17.87
CA PRO A 87 -4.98 -27.03 -18.37
C PRO A 87 -4.19 -28.08 -17.57
N GLY A 88 -4.81 -29.22 -17.27
CA GLY A 88 -4.19 -30.32 -16.54
C GLY A 88 -4.27 -30.20 -15.01
N THR A 89 -4.77 -29.10 -14.47
CA THR A 89 -4.95 -28.97 -13.00
C THR A 89 -6.21 -29.68 -12.52
N VAL A 90 -6.17 -30.17 -11.28
CA VAL A 90 -7.32 -30.82 -10.63
C VAL A 90 -8.47 -29.84 -10.50
N MET A 91 -8.20 -28.61 -10.11
CA MET A 91 -9.22 -27.56 -9.94
C MET A 91 -9.97 -27.27 -11.25
N ARG A 92 -9.27 -27.29 -12.41
CA ARG A 92 -9.94 -27.15 -13.72
C ARG A 92 -10.81 -28.34 -14.06
N ARG A 93 -10.35 -29.57 -13.75
CA ARG A 93 -11.13 -30.80 -14.00
C ARG A 93 -12.42 -30.79 -13.19
N ASP A 94 -12.34 -30.34 -11.94
CA ASP A 94 -13.42 -30.38 -10.98
C ASP A 94 -14.17 -29.02 -10.90
N ALA A 95 -13.95 -28.10 -11.85
CA ALA A 95 -14.48 -26.73 -11.84
C ALA A 95 -16.02 -26.67 -11.69
N ALA A 96 -16.74 -27.55 -12.40
CA ALA A 96 -18.20 -27.64 -12.32
C ALA A 96 -18.69 -28.04 -10.91
N GLU A 97 -17.99 -28.99 -10.27
CA GLU A 97 -18.28 -29.42 -8.89
C GLU A 97 -17.91 -28.37 -7.85
N LEU A 98 -16.91 -27.53 -8.16
CA LEU A 98 -16.48 -26.42 -7.33
C LEU A 98 -17.30 -25.13 -7.56
N GLY A 99 -18.29 -25.17 -8.46
CA GLY A 99 -19.10 -24.00 -8.81
C GLY A 99 -18.31 -22.88 -9.48
N ILE A 100 -17.23 -23.21 -10.20
CA ILE A 100 -16.34 -22.23 -10.84
C ILE A 100 -16.71 -22.05 -12.31
N CYS A 101 -17.09 -20.83 -12.69
CA CYS A 101 -17.19 -20.40 -14.08
C CYS A 101 -15.88 -19.70 -14.50
N TYR A 102 -15.30 -20.08 -15.63
CA TYR A 102 -14.04 -19.53 -16.11
C TYR A 102 -14.01 -19.36 -17.63
N SER A 103 -13.14 -18.48 -18.13
CA SER A 103 -12.92 -18.30 -19.57
C SER A 103 -12.30 -19.56 -20.21
N PRO A 104 -12.88 -20.09 -21.28
CA PRO A 104 -12.27 -21.21 -22.02
C PRO A 104 -11.02 -20.80 -22.80
N LEU A 105 -10.80 -19.49 -22.97
CA LEU A 105 -9.66 -18.91 -23.68
C LEU A 105 -8.55 -18.52 -22.71
N PRO A 106 -7.27 -18.60 -23.12
CA PRO A 106 -6.17 -18.07 -22.32
C PRO A 106 -6.40 -16.58 -21.94
N PRO A 107 -6.08 -16.19 -20.70
CA PRO A 107 -5.35 -16.93 -19.67
C PRO A 107 -6.20 -17.86 -18.77
N TYR A 108 -7.39 -18.24 -19.17
CA TYR A 108 -8.29 -19.17 -18.45
C TYR A 108 -8.75 -18.62 -17.10
N GLU A 109 -9.03 -17.35 -17.06
CA GLU A 109 -9.36 -16.60 -15.85
C GLU A 109 -10.73 -17.00 -15.30
N VAL A 110 -10.85 -17.09 -13.98
CA VAL A 110 -12.12 -17.30 -13.30
C VAL A 110 -12.99 -16.06 -13.46
N LEU A 111 -14.24 -16.26 -13.82
CA LEU A 111 -15.23 -15.22 -14.07
C LEU A 111 -16.18 -15.03 -12.89
N GLU A 112 -16.52 -16.13 -12.22
CA GLU A 112 -17.34 -16.16 -10.99
C GLU A 112 -17.21 -17.52 -10.30
N THR A 113 -17.56 -17.56 -9.01
CA THR A 113 -17.73 -18.77 -8.21
C THR A 113 -19.04 -18.69 -7.43
N GLU A 114 -19.40 -19.73 -6.69
CA GLU A 114 -20.55 -19.64 -5.76
C GLU A 114 -20.38 -18.59 -4.66
N SER A 115 -19.13 -18.19 -4.36
CA SER A 115 -18.80 -17.28 -3.25
C SER A 115 -18.46 -15.86 -3.69
N VAL A 116 -18.18 -15.64 -4.97
CA VAL A 116 -17.82 -14.34 -5.52
C VAL A 116 -18.36 -14.18 -6.94
N THR A 117 -19.07 -13.09 -7.16
CA THR A 117 -19.67 -12.74 -8.47
C THR A 117 -18.62 -12.15 -9.42
N ASN A 118 -18.97 -12.07 -10.71
CA ASN A 118 -18.13 -11.39 -11.70
C ASN A 118 -17.85 -9.92 -11.34
N ALA A 119 -18.86 -9.20 -10.83
CA ALA A 119 -18.70 -7.79 -10.41
C ALA A 119 -17.68 -7.66 -9.27
N GLU A 120 -17.75 -8.52 -8.28
CA GLU A 120 -16.80 -8.55 -7.16
C GLU A 120 -15.39 -8.95 -7.61
N LEU A 121 -15.24 -9.86 -8.58
CA LEU A 121 -13.93 -10.16 -9.17
C LEU A 121 -13.35 -8.98 -9.95
N GLN A 122 -14.18 -8.16 -10.61
CA GLN A 122 -13.71 -6.92 -11.22
C GLN A 122 -13.27 -5.90 -10.15
N GLU A 123 -13.97 -5.83 -9.02
CA GLU A 123 -13.56 -5.02 -7.88
C GLU A 123 -12.24 -5.52 -7.29
N ALA A 124 -12.07 -6.83 -7.09
CA ALA A 124 -10.81 -7.42 -6.64
C ALA A 124 -9.63 -7.08 -7.58
N ARG A 125 -9.86 -7.03 -8.90
CA ARG A 125 -8.83 -6.58 -9.87
C ARG A 125 -8.47 -5.11 -9.71
N ARG A 126 -9.46 -4.25 -9.43
CA ARG A 126 -9.19 -2.83 -9.14
C ARG A 126 -8.49 -2.66 -7.81
N LEU A 127 -8.86 -3.46 -6.81
CA LEU A 127 -8.18 -3.53 -5.51
C LEU A 127 -6.70 -3.93 -5.67
N SER A 128 -6.41 -4.94 -6.50
CA SER A 128 -5.03 -5.32 -6.87
C SER A 128 -4.25 -4.12 -7.44
N ARG A 129 -4.82 -3.38 -8.40
CA ARG A 129 -4.19 -2.18 -8.96
C ARG A 129 -3.99 -1.08 -7.92
N MET A 130 -4.92 -0.93 -6.98
CA MET A 130 -4.78 0.04 -5.88
C MET A 130 -3.64 -0.36 -4.95
N LEU A 131 -3.50 -1.65 -4.62
CA LEU A 131 -2.36 -2.15 -3.84
C LEU A 131 -1.04 -1.86 -4.56
N ASP A 132 -0.93 -2.15 -5.85
CA ASP A 132 0.26 -1.87 -6.65
C ASP A 132 0.58 -0.37 -6.73
N ALA A 133 -0.45 0.45 -6.87
CA ALA A 133 -0.29 1.89 -7.02
C ALA A 133 0.13 2.59 -5.71
N TYR A 134 -0.28 2.06 -4.55
CA TYR A 134 -0.13 2.74 -3.26
C TYR A 134 0.61 1.89 -2.23
N TYR A 135 0.14 0.68 -1.91
CA TYR A 135 0.78 -0.16 -0.91
C TYR A 135 2.13 -0.72 -1.37
N ASN A 136 2.21 -1.23 -2.60
CA ASN A 136 3.43 -1.82 -3.17
C ASN A 136 4.39 -0.77 -3.77
N THR A 137 4.04 0.50 -3.68
CA THR A 137 4.90 1.61 -4.15
C THR A 137 5.59 2.27 -2.96
N SER A 138 6.91 2.19 -2.89
CA SER A 138 7.71 2.64 -1.73
C SER A 138 7.42 4.06 -1.27
N ALA A 139 7.12 4.97 -2.21
CA ALA A 139 6.78 6.37 -1.91
C ALA A 139 5.51 6.51 -1.07
N TRP A 140 4.53 5.62 -1.25
CA TRP A 140 3.21 5.72 -0.62
C TRP A 140 2.93 4.60 0.37
N GLN A 141 3.81 3.60 0.45
CA GLN A 141 3.61 2.38 1.25
C GLN A 141 3.30 2.66 2.71
N GLN A 142 4.14 3.46 3.37
CA GLN A 142 4.00 3.72 4.79
C GLN A 142 2.68 4.41 5.13
N ILE A 143 2.33 5.48 4.39
CA ILE A 143 1.08 6.20 4.62
C ILE A 143 -0.15 5.35 4.26
N THR A 144 -0.09 4.56 3.18
CA THR A 144 -1.17 3.64 2.81
C THR A 144 -1.40 2.60 3.89
N ARG A 145 -0.34 2.03 4.44
CA ARG A 145 -0.44 1.08 5.57
C ARG A 145 -1.04 1.74 6.81
N MET A 146 -0.62 2.97 7.14
CA MET A 146 -1.20 3.71 8.26
C MET A 146 -2.71 3.92 8.08
N LEU A 147 -3.14 4.27 6.87
CA LEU A 147 -4.57 4.44 6.53
C LEU A 147 -5.34 3.11 6.61
N ILE A 148 -4.81 2.02 6.05
CA ILE A 148 -5.43 0.69 6.13
C ILE A 148 -5.64 0.27 7.60
N LEU A 149 -4.65 0.49 8.45
CA LEU A 149 -4.70 0.04 9.85
C LEU A 149 -5.48 0.98 10.76
N GLY A 150 -5.52 2.26 10.44
CA GLY A 150 -6.17 3.29 11.25
C GLY A 150 -7.65 3.51 10.91
N GLU A 151 -8.03 3.27 9.65
CA GLU A 151 -9.37 3.58 9.13
C GLU A 151 -9.97 2.33 8.46
N GLN A 152 -10.93 1.71 9.15
CA GLN A 152 -11.49 0.41 8.76
C GLN A 152 -12.11 0.40 7.35
N ASP A 153 -12.71 1.52 6.92
CA ASP A 153 -13.37 1.67 5.62
C ASP A 153 -12.48 2.28 4.52
N PHE A 154 -11.21 2.58 4.83
CA PHE A 154 -10.31 3.27 3.91
C PHE A 154 -10.20 2.58 2.55
N MET A 155 -9.95 1.28 2.53
CA MET A 155 -9.75 0.56 1.27
C MET A 155 -10.98 0.61 0.37
N HIS A 156 -12.17 0.38 0.91
CA HIS A 156 -13.43 0.44 0.17
C HIS A 156 -13.69 1.85 -0.37
N ARG A 157 -13.64 2.86 0.48
CA ARG A 157 -13.94 4.25 0.09
C ARG A 157 -12.90 4.81 -0.89
N PHE A 158 -11.63 4.49 -0.70
CA PHE A 158 -10.60 4.97 -1.60
C PHE A 158 -10.67 4.28 -2.97
N LEU A 159 -10.96 2.97 -3.00
CA LEU A 159 -11.17 2.25 -4.25
C LEU A 159 -12.42 2.77 -5.00
N GLU A 160 -13.52 3.03 -4.29
CA GLU A 160 -14.73 3.66 -4.84
C GLU A 160 -14.39 5.03 -5.44
N TYR A 161 -13.71 5.90 -4.67
CA TYR A 161 -13.26 7.22 -5.15
C TYR A 161 -12.42 7.13 -6.43
N LEU A 162 -11.45 6.23 -6.47
CA LEU A 162 -10.61 6.04 -7.66
C LEU A 162 -11.39 5.48 -8.86
N THR A 163 -12.41 4.66 -8.61
CA THR A 163 -13.24 4.03 -9.62
C THR A 163 -14.23 5.03 -10.22
N ASP A 164 -14.96 5.77 -9.40
CA ASP A 164 -15.98 6.73 -9.81
C ASP A 164 -15.40 7.86 -10.65
N HIS A 165 -14.15 8.24 -10.37
CA HIS A 165 -13.43 9.24 -11.15
C HIS A 165 -12.61 8.66 -12.30
N ASN A 166 -12.72 7.35 -12.56
CA ASN A 166 -12.01 6.63 -13.62
C ASN A 166 -10.48 6.77 -13.54
N TYR A 167 -9.93 6.84 -12.33
CA TYR A 167 -8.48 6.93 -12.13
C TYR A 167 -7.81 5.56 -12.09
N ILE A 168 -8.47 4.55 -11.47
CA ILE A 168 -7.84 3.25 -11.22
C ILE A 168 -7.56 2.44 -12.50
N ASP A 169 -8.35 2.66 -13.54
CA ASP A 169 -8.25 1.92 -14.80
C ASP A 169 -7.30 2.59 -15.81
N GLN A 170 -6.58 3.66 -15.39
CA GLN A 170 -5.64 4.40 -16.25
C GLN A 170 -4.24 4.48 -15.62
N PRO A 171 -3.18 4.56 -16.44
CA PRO A 171 -1.83 4.79 -15.93
C PRO A 171 -1.73 6.13 -15.19
N MET A 172 -1.20 6.11 -13.98
CA MET A 172 -0.99 7.30 -13.17
C MET A 172 0.49 7.49 -12.85
N SER A 173 0.97 8.74 -13.00
CA SER A 173 2.30 9.10 -12.50
C SER A 173 2.38 9.01 -10.98
N LEU A 174 3.58 8.86 -10.45
CA LEU A 174 3.80 8.83 -9.01
C LEU A 174 3.28 10.11 -8.33
N GLU A 175 3.51 11.29 -8.92
CA GLU A 175 2.96 12.56 -8.46
C GLU A 175 1.43 12.55 -8.41
N ARG A 176 0.78 12.05 -9.50
CA ARG A 176 -0.68 12.00 -9.56
C ARG A 176 -1.29 11.11 -8.47
N ARG A 177 -0.65 9.99 -8.17
CA ARG A 177 -1.07 9.11 -7.06
C ARG A 177 -1.06 9.85 -5.73
N GLY A 178 0.02 10.57 -5.45
CA GLY A 178 0.13 11.38 -4.22
C GLY A 178 -0.90 12.51 -4.14
N GLU A 179 -1.17 13.21 -5.25
CA GLU A 179 -2.23 14.23 -5.32
C GLU A 179 -3.61 13.65 -4.98
N LEU A 180 -3.96 12.50 -5.57
CA LEU A 180 -5.25 11.86 -5.34
C LEU A 180 -5.40 11.38 -3.90
N LEU A 181 -4.36 10.76 -3.34
CA LEU A 181 -4.35 10.35 -1.94
C LEU A 181 -4.49 11.55 -1.00
N TYR A 182 -3.81 12.65 -1.29
CA TYR A 182 -3.93 13.88 -0.52
C TYR A 182 -5.35 14.47 -0.55
N LEU A 183 -5.93 14.63 -1.75
CA LEU A 183 -7.26 15.17 -1.92
C LEU A 183 -8.32 14.29 -1.23
N PHE A 184 -8.19 12.99 -1.37
CA PHE A 184 -9.07 12.04 -0.70
C PHE A 184 -8.96 12.15 0.83
N CYS A 185 -7.74 12.19 1.37
CA CYS A 185 -7.54 12.36 2.81
C CYS A 185 -8.03 13.73 3.31
N GLN A 186 -7.86 14.79 2.51
CA GLN A 186 -8.36 16.12 2.87
C GLN A 186 -9.88 16.13 3.06
N GLU A 187 -10.62 15.36 2.27
CA GLU A 187 -12.07 15.27 2.33
C GLU A 187 -12.56 14.28 3.39
N HIS A 188 -11.91 13.12 3.52
CA HIS A 188 -12.44 11.99 4.29
C HIS A 188 -11.66 11.69 5.58
N TYR A 189 -10.36 11.97 5.61
CA TYR A 189 -9.46 11.65 6.73
C TYR A 189 -8.48 12.79 7.01
N PRO A 190 -8.98 13.97 7.44
CA PRO A 190 -8.15 15.19 7.60
C PRO A 190 -6.93 15.01 8.51
N SER A 191 -7.01 14.13 9.50
CA SER A 191 -5.90 13.81 10.42
C SER A 191 -4.66 13.23 9.71
N TYR A 192 -4.80 12.66 8.50
CA TYR A 192 -3.69 12.08 7.73
C TYR A 192 -3.11 13.02 6.67
N VAL A 193 -3.69 14.18 6.46
CA VAL A 193 -3.26 15.13 5.40
C VAL A 193 -1.78 15.51 5.56
N THR A 194 -1.34 15.76 6.78
CA THR A 194 0.05 16.07 7.09
C THR A 194 0.96 14.89 6.72
N GLU A 195 0.60 13.67 7.09
CA GLU A 195 1.40 12.48 6.80
C GLU A 195 1.52 12.21 5.29
N VAL A 196 0.44 12.44 4.51
CA VAL A 196 0.51 12.37 3.04
C VAL A 196 1.45 13.42 2.47
N ALA A 197 1.40 14.65 2.99
CA ALA A 197 2.31 15.71 2.56
C ALA A 197 3.78 15.41 2.94
N LEU A 198 4.02 14.77 4.08
CA LEU A 198 5.34 14.28 4.47
C LEU A 198 5.85 13.20 3.52
N ALA A 199 5.03 12.20 3.23
CA ALA A 199 5.37 11.15 2.26
C ALA A 199 5.70 11.72 0.87
N TRP A 200 4.96 12.74 0.40
CA TRP A 200 5.24 13.46 -0.83
C TRP A 200 6.65 14.08 -0.83
N ILE A 201 7.02 14.74 0.26
CA ILE A 201 8.33 15.36 0.43
C ILE A 201 9.44 14.30 0.48
N GLU A 202 9.24 13.24 1.26
CA GLU A 202 10.18 12.12 1.41
C GLU A 202 10.41 11.34 0.10
N ALA A 203 9.37 11.24 -0.73
CA ALA A 203 9.46 10.65 -2.07
C ALA A 203 10.20 11.53 -3.09
N GLY A 204 10.70 12.72 -2.70
CA GLY A 204 11.42 13.63 -3.58
C GLY A 204 10.54 14.33 -4.61
N MET A 205 9.22 14.37 -4.39
CA MET A 205 8.30 15.03 -5.31
C MET A 205 8.50 16.54 -5.33
N SER A 206 8.08 17.18 -6.42
CA SER A 206 8.29 18.61 -6.62
C SER A 206 7.65 19.46 -5.52
N LEU A 207 8.46 20.26 -4.84
CA LEU A 207 7.98 21.22 -3.84
C LEU A 207 7.22 22.40 -4.47
N LYS A 208 7.22 22.53 -5.79
CA LYS A 208 6.47 23.56 -6.53
C LYS A 208 5.08 23.08 -6.92
N LYS A 209 4.94 21.77 -7.12
CA LYS A 209 3.68 21.08 -7.41
C LYS A 209 3.26 20.35 -6.14
N ARG A 210 2.52 20.97 -5.30
CA ARG A 210 2.19 20.43 -3.98
C ARG A 210 0.79 19.89 -3.93
N PRO A 211 0.57 18.71 -3.34
CA PRO A 211 -0.75 18.38 -2.88
C PRO A 211 -1.16 19.26 -1.68
N ALA A 212 -0.20 19.69 -0.86
CA ALA A 212 -0.44 20.46 0.36
C ALA A 212 -0.19 21.96 0.16
N GLU A 213 -1.22 22.82 0.29
CA GLU A 213 -1.11 24.28 0.24
C GLU A 213 -0.16 24.84 1.30
N GLY A 214 0.05 24.12 2.39
CA GLY A 214 0.91 24.51 3.51
C GLY A 214 2.41 24.32 3.31
N VAL A 215 2.86 23.45 2.39
CA VAL A 215 4.29 23.17 2.19
C VAL A 215 4.97 24.40 1.56
N ARG A 216 5.94 25.01 2.26
CA ARG A 216 6.69 26.17 1.78
C ARG A 216 8.17 25.94 1.91
N THR A 217 8.92 26.29 0.85
CA THR A 217 10.36 26.37 0.90
C THR A 217 10.76 27.75 1.42
N LYS A 218 11.50 27.81 2.52
CA LYS A 218 12.08 29.05 3.04
C LYS A 218 13.59 28.91 3.12
N HIS A 219 14.31 30.00 2.78
CA HIS A 219 15.76 30.12 2.95
C HIS A 219 16.14 30.58 4.38
N VAL A 220 15.25 30.46 5.33
CA VAL A 220 15.43 30.97 6.68
C VAL A 220 15.57 29.79 7.63
N GLN A 221 16.66 29.78 8.40
CA GLN A 221 16.79 28.85 9.51
C GLN A 221 15.66 29.10 10.52
N PRO A 222 15.04 28.02 11.07
CA PRO A 222 14.10 28.21 12.15
C PRO A 222 14.79 28.90 13.34
N SER A 223 14.10 29.80 13.99
CA SER A 223 14.57 30.43 15.24
C SER A 223 14.37 29.44 16.40
N GLY A 224 15.43 28.99 17.03
CA GLY A 224 15.38 28.11 18.20
C GLY A 224 16.34 26.92 18.11
N GLU A 225 16.41 26.13 19.17
CA GLU A 225 17.17 24.89 19.19
C GLU A 225 16.44 23.82 18.37
N TRP A 226 17.15 23.24 17.42
CA TRP A 226 16.68 22.16 16.57
C TRP A 226 16.93 20.81 17.21
N THR A 227 15.99 19.91 17.10
CA THR A 227 16.27 18.48 17.24
C THR A 227 16.32 17.89 15.84
N VAL A 228 17.52 17.51 15.41
CA VAL A 228 17.70 16.78 14.14
C VAL A 228 17.30 15.34 14.40
N ILE A 229 16.18 14.92 13.81
CA ILE A 229 15.65 13.56 14.02
C ILE A 229 16.26 12.59 13.01
N TYR A 230 16.60 13.04 11.79
CA TYR A 230 17.17 12.18 10.73
C TYR A 230 18.31 12.91 10.00
N GLY A 231 19.50 12.31 9.97
CA GLY A 231 20.65 12.74 9.18
C GLY A 231 21.33 14.02 9.69
N GLU A 232 22.32 14.49 8.95
CA GLU A 232 23.09 15.69 9.26
C GLU A 232 22.67 16.84 8.34
N TYR A 233 22.49 18.04 8.92
CA TYR A 233 22.29 19.27 8.16
C TYR A 233 23.61 19.68 7.48
N ASN A 234 23.53 20.04 6.18
CA ASN A 234 24.64 20.61 5.45
C ASN A 234 24.23 21.88 4.70
N GLU A 235 25.19 22.71 4.31
CA GLU A 235 24.97 24.00 3.63
C GLU A 235 24.28 23.90 2.26
N ARG A 236 24.18 22.71 1.68
CA ARG A 236 23.54 22.44 0.39
C ARG A 236 22.04 22.14 0.52
N MET A 237 21.55 21.99 1.74
CA MET A 237 20.17 21.69 2.00
C MET A 237 19.32 22.96 2.05
N ARG A 238 18.19 22.90 1.35
CA ARG A 238 17.10 23.87 1.55
C ARG A 238 16.14 23.33 2.59
N LEU A 239 15.67 24.21 3.44
CA LEU A 239 14.67 23.86 4.44
C LEU A 239 13.28 24.05 3.86
N CYS A 240 12.45 23.04 4.03
CA CYS A 240 11.03 23.08 3.73
C CYS A 240 10.25 23.08 5.03
N PHE A 241 9.24 23.92 5.12
CA PHE A 241 8.37 24.00 6.28
C PHE A 241 6.95 23.58 5.90
N LEU A 242 6.41 22.62 6.61
CA LEU A 242 5.03 22.21 6.52
C LEU A 242 4.29 22.73 7.75
N PRO A 243 3.44 23.76 7.63
CA PRO A 243 2.66 24.26 8.75
C PRO A 243 1.58 23.23 9.12
N VAL A 244 1.42 23.02 10.43
CA VAL A 244 0.31 22.29 11.06
C VAL A 244 -0.25 23.15 12.18
N ASP A 245 -1.43 22.81 12.72
CA ASP A 245 -2.17 23.64 13.67
C ASP A 245 -1.35 24.08 14.89
N ASP A 246 -0.46 23.23 15.40
CA ASP A 246 0.39 23.48 16.57
C ASP A 246 1.84 23.88 16.25
N GLY A 247 2.12 24.41 15.05
CA GLY A 247 3.48 24.86 14.73
C GLY A 247 3.94 24.47 13.33
N GLY A 248 4.51 23.29 13.14
CA GLY A 248 4.91 22.79 11.83
C GLY A 248 6.18 21.95 11.84
N HIS A 249 6.42 21.28 10.72
CA HIS A 249 7.57 20.43 10.50
C HIS A 249 8.55 21.04 9.51
N TRP A 250 9.85 20.88 9.79
CA TRP A 250 10.93 21.32 8.91
C TRP A 250 11.62 20.10 8.27
N PHE A 251 11.93 20.20 6.99
CA PHE A 251 12.61 19.16 6.21
C PHE A 251 13.84 19.74 5.52
N GLY A 252 14.89 18.92 5.38
CA GLY A 252 16.04 19.23 4.57
C GLY A 252 15.85 18.68 3.13
N TYR A 253 16.00 19.55 2.14
CA TYR A 253 16.00 19.21 0.73
C TYR A 253 17.39 19.48 0.14
N ASP A 254 18.06 18.43 -0.37
CA ASP A 254 19.35 18.58 -1.04
C ASP A 254 19.12 19.11 -2.45
N THR A 255 19.62 20.32 -2.70
CA THR A 255 19.48 21.00 -4.00
C THR A 255 20.35 20.41 -5.09
N THR A 256 21.35 19.61 -4.75
CA THR A 256 22.29 19.01 -5.71
C THR A 256 21.74 17.72 -6.28
N THR A 257 21.21 16.86 -5.42
CA THR A 257 20.62 15.58 -5.83
C THR A 257 19.17 15.71 -6.28
N GLN A 258 18.54 16.85 -5.99
CA GLN A 258 17.10 17.09 -6.16
C GLN A 258 16.22 16.08 -5.41
N CYS A 259 16.81 15.30 -4.56
CA CYS A 259 16.14 14.37 -3.67
C CYS A 259 16.02 14.99 -2.28
N ILE A 260 15.02 14.57 -1.53
CA ILE A 260 15.05 14.77 -0.10
C ILE A 260 16.11 13.80 0.41
N GLY A 261 17.23 14.39 0.78
CA GLY A 261 18.26 13.71 1.55
C GLY A 261 17.71 13.35 2.92
N PRO A 262 18.52 12.90 3.88
CA PRO A 262 18.02 12.54 5.20
C PRO A 262 17.09 13.64 5.72
N VAL A 263 15.83 13.28 5.99
CA VAL A 263 14.77 14.20 6.37
C VAL A 263 15.04 14.66 7.79
N PHE A 264 15.19 15.96 7.98
CA PHE A 264 15.27 16.56 9.30
C PHE A 264 13.86 16.94 9.74
N ARG A 265 13.31 16.28 10.75
CA ARG A 265 12.20 16.81 11.53
C ARG A 265 12.78 17.71 12.61
N ALA A 266 12.59 19.00 12.50
CA ALA A 266 12.85 19.91 13.59
C ALA A 266 11.51 20.20 14.28
N GLU A 267 11.33 19.69 15.47
CA GLU A 267 10.22 20.11 16.32
C GLU A 267 10.56 21.49 16.89
N SER A 268 9.72 22.49 16.65
CA SER A 268 9.80 23.73 17.42
C SER A 268 9.43 23.38 18.87
N LYS A 269 10.39 23.49 19.80
CA LYS A 269 10.02 23.52 21.20
C LYS A 269 9.08 24.72 21.37
N GLY A 270 7.81 24.42 21.63
CA GLY A 270 6.84 25.44 21.98
C GLY A 270 7.43 26.36 23.03
N SER A 271 7.38 27.65 22.77
CA SER A 271 7.67 28.67 23.76
C SER A 271 6.81 28.39 25.00
N ARG A 272 7.48 28.06 26.11
CA ARG A 272 6.86 28.04 27.43
C ARG A 272 6.38 29.45 27.82
#